data_aaae8eeae0bdf0dd8042bbaeef4c695f
#
_entry.id   aaae8eeae0bdf0dd8042bbaeef4c695f
#
_cell.length_a   1.000
_cell.length_b   1.000
_cell.length_c   1.000
_cell.angle_alpha   90.00
_cell.angle_beta   90.00
_cell.angle_gamma   90.00
#
_symmetry.space_group_name_H-M   'P 1'
#
loop_
_entity.id
_entity.type
_entity.pdbx_description
1 polymer ?
#
loop_
_entity_poly.entity_id
_entity_poly.type
_entity_poly.pdbx_seq_one_letter_code
_entity_poly.pdbx_strand_id
1 'polypeptide(L)' 'KRGDIIKEIDGIKINKFSDLSGHLSTKRPGDKVNVIYSRENELNRTTVTLKKVDN' A
#
# COMPACT_ATOMS: atom_id res chain seq x y z
N LYS A 1 5.87 5.09 8.99
CA LYS A 1 7.04 5.29 9.80
C LYS A 1 8.28 5.31 8.95
N ARG A 2 9.26 6.05 9.38
CA ARG A 2 10.51 6.15 8.66
C ARG A 2 11.19 4.78 8.60
N GLY A 3 11.73 4.42 7.45
CA GLY A 3 12.41 3.16 7.29
C GLY A 3 11.56 2.06 6.72
N ASP A 4 10.25 2.24 6.69
CA ASP A 4 9.38 1.27 6.07
C ASP A 4 9.34 1.52 4.58
N ILE A 5 9.49 0.47 3.79
CA ILE A 5 9.48 0.58 2.34
C ILE A 5 8.41 -0.34 1.82
N ILE A 6 7.45 0.21 1.11
CA ILE A 6 6.37 -0.58 0.53
C ILE A 6 6.90 -1.31 -0.69
N LYS A 7 6.75 -2.63 -0.68
CA LYS A 7 7.23 -3.46 -1.76
C LYS A 7 6.12 -3.90 -2.70
N GLU A 8 4.96 -4.25 -2.16
CA GLU A 8 3.86 -4.74 -2.98
C GLU A 8 2.54 -4.32 -2.36
N ILE A 9 1.55 -4.15 -3.23
CA ILE A 9 0.17 -3.92 -2.79
C ILE A 9 -0.71 -4.83 -3.62
N ASP A 10 -1.50 -5.67 -2.94
CA ASP A 10 -2.41 -6.62 -3.59
C ASP A 10 -1.70 -7.51 -4.60
N GLY A 11 -0.43 -7.86 -4.30
CA GLY A 11 0.35 -8.70 -5.19
C GLY A 11 1.00 -7.96 -6.34
N ILE A 12 0.83 -6.64 -6.39
CA ILE A 12 1.42 -5.84 -7.45
C ILE A 12 2.70 -5.20 -6.93
N LYS A 13 3.79 -5.45 -7.62
CA LYS A 13 5.08 -4.93 -7.22
C LYS A 13 5.11 -3.42 -7.41
N ILE A 14 5.58 -2.73 -6.37
CA ILE A 14 5.65 -1.27 -6.39
C ILE A 14 7.10 -0.86 -6.57
N ASN A 15 7.40 -0.22 -7.70
CA ASN A 15 8.75 0.24 -7.99
C ASN A 15 8.90 1.73 -7.81
N LYS A 16 7.82 2.47 -7.95
CA LYS A 16 7.86 3.92 -7.77
C LYS A 16 6.52 4.38 -7.24
N PHE A 17 6.51 5.62 -6.78
CA PHE A 17 5.31 6.16 -6.18
C PHE A 17 4.12 6.17 -7.14
N SER A 18 4.38 6.39 -8.41
CA SER A 18 3.29 6.42 -9.38
C SER A 18 2.62 5.06 -9.51
N ASP A 19 3.36 3.97 -9.30
CA ASP A 19 2.76 2.63 -9.30
C ASP A 19 1.77 2.51 -8.15
N LEU A 20 2.16 2.99 -6.98
CA LEU A 20 1.30 2.97 -5.81
C LEU A 20 0.07 3.82 -6.02
N SER A 21 0.28 5.04 -6.46
CA SER A 21 -0.81 5.98 -6.66
C SER A 21 -1.79 5.48 -7.72
N GLY A 22 -1.25 4.91 -8.81
CA GLY A 22 -2.10 4.38 -9.86
C GLY A 22 -2.96 3.23 -9.38
N HIS A 23 -2.38 2.35 -8.57
CA HIS A 23 -3.17 1.22 -8.05
C HIS A 23 -4.24 1.71 -7.10
N LEU A 24 -3.89 2.62 -6.20
CA LEU A 24 -4.86 3.09 -5.20
C LEU A 24 -6.00 3.85 -5.85
N SER A 25 -5.76 4.50 -6.98
CA SER A 25 -6.81 5.24 -7.65
C SER A 25 -7.91 4.34 -8.20
N THR A 26 -7.65 3.04 -8.33
CA THR A 26 -8.66 2.10 -8.79
C THR A 26 -9.51 1.56 -7.65
N LYS A 27 -9.17 1.89 -6.41
CA LYS A 27 -9.88 1.39 -5.24
C LYS A 27 -10.94 2.38 -4.81
N ARG A 28 -11.89 1.89 -4.02
CA ARG A 28 -12.97 2.70 -3.51
C ARG A 28 -12.86 2.82 -2.01
N PRO A 29 -13.47 3.85 -1.41
CA PRO A 29 -13.51 3.93 0.05
C PRO A 29 -14.14 2.68 0.62
N GLY A 30 -13.53 2.15 1.67
CA GLY A 30 -13.99 0.93 2.29
C GLY A 30 -13.32 -0.33 1.78
N ASP A 31 -12.62 -0.25 0.65
CA ASP A 31 -11.88 -1.39 0.14
C ASP A 31 -10.68 -1.66 1.01
N LYS A 32 -10.30 -2.92 1.07
CA LYS A 32 -9.11 -3.31 1.81
C LYS A 32 -8.00 -3.65 0.83
N VAL A 33 -6.79 -3.28 1.18
CA VAL A 33 -5.62 -3.61 0.37
C VAL A 33 -4.61 -4.33 1.23
N ASN A 34 -3.94 -5.30 0.64
CA ASN A 34 -2.87 -6.02 1.31
C ASN A 34 -1.56 -5.35 0.95
N VAL A 35 -0.82 -4.97 1.98
CA VAL A 35 0.43 -4.25 1.80
C VAL A 35 1.58 -5.10 2.32
N ILE A 36 2.62 -5.25 1.52
CA ILE A 36 3.83 -5.90 1.94
C ILE A 36 4.91 -4.84 1.98
N TYR A 37 5.49 -4.67 3.14
CA TYR A 37 6.53 -3.66 3.33
C TYR A 37 7.75 -4.27 3.98
N SER A 38 8.87 -3.61 3.81
CA SER A 38 10.14 -4.04 4.39
C SER A 38 10.49 -3.09 5.52
N ARG A 39 10.85 -3.67 6.65
CA ARG A 39 11.34 -2.92 7.79
C ARG A 39 12.54 -3.66 8.35
N GLU A 40 13.67 -2.97 8.43
CA GLU A 40 14.89 -3.55 8.98
C GLU A 40 15.21 -4.90 8.34
N ASN A 41 15.11 -4.94 7.02
CA ASN A 41 15.42 -6.12 6.21
C ASN A 41 14.45 -7.28 6.41
N GLU A 42 13.29 -7.01 7.02
CA GLU A 42 12.27 -8.03 7.16
C GLU A 42 11.02 -7.62 6.40
N LEU A 43 10.42 -8.59 5.74
CA LEU A 43 9.17 -8.35 5.04
C LEU A 43 8.01 -8.57 6.00
N ASN A 44 7.10 -7.63 6.00
CA ASN A 44 5.92 -7.70 6.85
C ASN A 44 4.69 -7.46 5.98
N ARG A 45 3.58 -8.01 6.42
CA ARG A 45 2.33 -7.90 5.70
C ARG A 45 1.28 -7.27 6.59
N THR A 46 0.50 -6.38 6.02
CA THR A 46 -0.60 -5.77 6.76
C THR A 46 -1.74 -5.50 5.80
N THR A 47 -2.93 -5.35 6.37
CA THR A 47 -4.10 -5.01 5.58
C THR A 47 -4.56 -3.62 5.99
N VAL A 48 -4.77 -2.78 4.99
CA VAL A 48 -5.18 -1.41 5.22
C VAL A 48 -6.56 -1.20 4.61
N THR A 49 -7.45 -0.56 5.36
CA THR A 49 -8.76 -0.21 4.84
C THR A 49 -8.71 1.24 4.38
N LEU A 50 -9.09 1.46 3.13
CA LEU A 50 -9.09 2.79 2.58
C LEU A 50 -10.26 3.57 3.11
N LYS A 51 -10.02 4.83 3.43
CA LYS A 51 -11.07 5.71 3.91
C LYS A 51 -11.39 6.75 2.87
N LYS A 52 -12.65 7.12 2.82
CA LYS A 52 -13.06 8.21 1.98
C LYS A 52 -12.47 9.50 2.55
N VAL A 53 -11.85 10.27 1.66
CA VAL A 53 -11.39 11.59 2.05
C VAL A 53 -12.61 12.48 2.00
N ASP A 54 -13.02 12.95 3.13
CA ASP A 54 -14.25 13.72 3.23
C ASP A 54 -13.92 15.18 3.43
N ASN A 55 -14.57 16.01 2.68
CA ASN A 55 -14.33 17.45 2.78
C ASN A 55 -15.44 18.12 3.52
#